data_98f7d94b63b0628b874329019b32d7c1
#
_entry.id   98f7d94b63b0628b874329019b32d7c1
#
_cell.length_a   1.000
_cell.length_b   1.000
_cell.length_c   1.000
_cell.angle_alpha   90.00
_cell.angle_beta   90.00
_cell.angle_gamma   90.00
#
_symmetry.space_group_name_H-M   'P 1'
#
loop_
_entity.id
_entity.type
_entity.pdbx_description
1 polymer ?
#
loop_
_entity_poly.entity_id
_entity_poly.type
_entity_poly.pdbx_seq_one_letter_code
_entity_poly.pdbx_strand_id
1 'polypeptide(L)'
;KKEVNFILSSDSEKRKKGMELFYLIHYQILNVRRAELYAYYRLLGSEKLIKAFKEIIQRWEKVRVNVYRCIENKEINLEKVDEICRDIGDIYFNEIYFYKKLYKSIESINLAKN
;
A
#
# COMPACT_ATOMS: atom_id res chain seq x y z
N LYS A 1 -15.24 1.08 2.59
CA LYS A 1 -15.91 1.82 3.66
C LYS A 1 -16.69 0.94 4.63
N LYS A 2 -17.20 -0.21 4.19
CA LYS A 2 -17.88 -1.15 5.10
C LYS A 2 -16.92 -1.68 6.16
N GLU A 3 -15.69 -2.01 5.78
CA GLU A 3 -14.67 -2.49 6.70
C GLU A 3 -14.30 -1.43 7.74
N VAL A 4 -14.25 -0.16 7.35
CA VAL A 4 -13.99 0.95 8.29
C VAL A 4 -15.13 1.09 9.28
N ASN A 5 -16.38 0.97 8.83
CA ASN A 5 -17.55 1.02 9.71
C ASN A 5 -17.52 -0.11 10.73
N PHE A 6 -17.11 -1.32 10.34
CA PHE A 6 -16.93 -2.43 11.27
C PHE A 6 -15.81 -2.18 12.27
N ILE A 7 -14.69 -1.61 11.82
CA ILE A 7 -13.55 -1.28 12.69
C ILE A 7 -13.96 -0.26 13.77
N LEU A 8 -14.80 0.71 13.40
CA LEU A 8 -15.27 1.76 14.31
C LEU A 8 -16.49 1.35 15.13
N SER A 9 -17.01 0.14 14.96
CA SER A 9 -18.15 -0.36 15.72
C SER A 9 -17.81 -0.51 17.21
N SER A 10 -18.81 -0.31 18.07
CA SER A 10 -18.70 -0.60 19.49
C SER A 10 -18.62 -2.10 19.81
N ASP A 11 -19.06 -2.96 18.88
CA ASP A 11 -19.01 -4.41 18.98
C ASP A 11 -17.59 -4.90 18.66
N SER A 12 -16.94 -5.55 19.63
CA SER A 12 -15.56 -6.02 19.49
C SER A 12 -15.38 -7.08 18.41
N GLU A 13 -16.38 -7.94 18.19
CA GLU A 13 -16.31 -8.94 17.13
C GLU A 13 -16.42 -8.32 15.75
N LYS A 14 -17.27 -7.30 15.59
CA LYS A 14 -17.38 -6.56 14.35
C LYS A 14 -16.09 -5.79 14.04
N ARG A 15 -15.48 -5.19 15.06
CA ARG A 15 -14.19 -4.52 14.89
C ARG A 15 -13.12 -5.51 14.42
N LYS A 16 -13.07 -6.68 15.02
CA LYS A 16 -12.12 -7.72 14.64
C LYS A 16 -12.32 -8.17 13.20
N LYS A 17 -13.56 -8.45 12.79
CA LYS A 17 -13.88 -8.83 11.41
C LYS A 17 -13.53 -7.73 10.42
N GLY A 18 -13.82 -6.48 10.75
CA GLY A 18 -13.48 -5.33 9.92
C GLY A 18 -11.97 -5.23 9.70
N MET A 19 -11.20 -5.40 10.77
CA MET A 19 -9.75 -5.34 10.69
C MET A 19 -9.17 -6.52 9.89
N GLU A 20 -9.73 -7.72 10.04
CA GLU A 20 -9.32 -8.89 9.26
C GLU A 20 -9.56 -8.69 7.77
N LEU A 21 -10.72 -8.14 7.38
CA LEU A 21 -11.02 -7.81 5.99
C LEU A 21 -10.08 -6.74 5.46
N PHE A 22 -9.81 -5.72 6.25
CA PHE A 22 -8.88 -4.66 5.91
C PHE A 22 -7.48 -5.22 5.67
N TYR A 23 -7.02 -6.13 6.53
CA TYR A 23 -5.74 -6.82 6.38
C TYR A 23 -5.67 -7.58 5.05
N LEU A 24 -6.70 -8.36 4.72
CA LEU A 24 -6.73 -9.15 3.49
C LEU A 24 -6.66 -8.26 2.25
N ILE A 25 -7.41 -7.17 2.22
CA ILE A 25 -7.42 -6.23 1.11
C ILE A 25 -6.02 -5.63 0.90
N HIS A 26 -5.40 -5.17 1.97
CA HIS A 26 -4.09 -4.52 1.89
C HIS A 26 -2.97 -5.50 1.61
N TYR A 27 -3.10 -6.73 2.07
CA TYR A 27 -2.17 -7.80 1.73
C TYR A 27 -2.19 -8.09 0.21
N GLN A 28 -3.37 -8.08 -0.41
CA GLN A 28 -3.50 -8.26 -1.85
C GLN A 28 -2.91 -7.09 -2.64
N ILE A 29 -3.11 -5.87 -2.16
CA ILE A 29 -2.48 -4.68 -2.77
C ILE A 29 -0.95 -4.84 -2.74
N LEU A 30 -0.40 -5.28 -1.63
CA LEU A 30 1.04 -5.52 -1.51
C LEU A 30 1.53 -6.56 -2.52
N ASN A 31 0.79 -7.64 -2.71
CA ASN A 31 1.14 -8.67 -3.69
C ASN A 31 1.14 -8.12 -5.13
N VAL A 32 0.16 -7.28 -5.47
CA VAL A 32 0.11 -6.62 -6.77
C VAL A 32 1.33 -5.72 -6.97
N ARG A 33 1.70 -4.95 -5.96
CA ARG A 33 2.89 -4.08 -6.02
C ARG A 33 4.18 -4.88 -6.22
N ARG A 34 4.30 -6.00 -5.54
CA ARG A 34 5.45 -6.90 -5.72
C ARG A 34 5.53 -7.46 -7.14
N ALA A 35 4.40 -7.85 -7.71
CA ALA A 35 4.35 -8.33 -9.10
C ALA A 35 4.74 -7.23 -10.08
N GLU A 36 4.26 -6.01 -9.88
CA GLU A 36 4.64 -4.85 -10.67
C GLU A 36 6.15 -4.57 -10.59
N LEU A 37 6.75 -4.74 -9.42
CA LEU A 37 8.19 -4.54 -9.25
C LEU A 37 8.99 -5.46 -10.17
N TYR A 38 8.62 -6.73 -10.25
CA TYR A 38 9.30 -7.68 -11.14
C TYR A 38 9.15 -7.29 -12.60
N ALA A 39 7.97 -6.81 -12.99
CA ALA A 39 7.74 -6.32 -14.34
C ALA A 39 8.61 -5.10 -14.64
N TYR A 40 8.70 -4.15 -13.72
CA TYR A 40 9.49 -2.94 -13.89
C TYR A 40 10.99 -3.22 -13.98
N TYR A 41 11.49 -4.21 -13.26
CA TYR A 41 12.89 -4.64 -13.39
C TYR A 41 13.26 -4.99 -14.84
N ARG A 42 12.33 -5.61 -15.55
CA ARG A 42 12.55 -6.02 -16.93
C ARG A 42 12.41 -4.88 -17.93
N LEU A 43 11.52 -3.93 -17.64
CA LEU A 43 11.11 -2.93 -18.62
C LEU A 43 11.89 -1.62 -18.56
N LEU A 44 12.29 -1.19 -17.37
CA LEU A 44 12.74 0.18 -17.19
C LEU A 44 14.26 0.35 -17.13
N GLY A 45 14.99 -0.64 -16.66
CA GLY A 45 16.43 -0.52 -16.51
C GLY A 45 16.90 0.64 -15.64
N SER A 46 15.98 1.38 -15.04
CA SER A 46 16.29 2.55 -14.20
C SER A 46 16.36 2.15 -12.73
N GLU A 47 17.57 2.09 -12.20
CA GLU A 47 17.79 1.76 -10.78
C GLU A 47 17.09 2.75 -9.85
N LYS A 48 17.02 4.01 -10.25
CA LYS A 48 16.40 5.07 -9.44
C LYS A 48 14.90 4.85 -9.27
N LEU A 49 14.21 4.48 -10.35
CA LEU A 49 12.78 4.17 -10.31
C LEU A 49 12.51 2.88 -9.56
N ILE A 50 13.34 1.86 -9.76
CA ILE A 50 13.23 0.59 -9.04
C ILE A 50 13.39 0.81 -7.53
N LYS A 51 14.37 1.61 -7.13
CA LYS A 51 14.60 1.94 -5.72
C LYS A 51 13.39 2.65 -5.12
N ALA A 52 12.85 3.63 -5.83
CA ALA A 52 11.66 4.37 -5.38
C ALA A 52 10.47 3.44 -5.21
N PHE A 53 10.28 2.51 -6.12
CA PHE A 53 9.19 1.55 -6.04
C PHE A 53 9.37 0.56 -4.90
N LYS A 54 10.60 0.10 -4.64
CA LYS A 54 10.91 -0.74 -3.48
C LYS A 54 10.54 -0.05 -2.17
N GLU A 55 10.78 1.25 -2.06
CA GLU A 55 10.41 2.02 -0.88
C GLU A 55 8.89 2.05 -0.67
N ILE A 56 8.13 2.16 -1.75
CA ILE A 56 6.66 2.08 -1.70
C ILE A 56 6.23 0.71 -1.16
N ILE A 57 6.83 -0.37 -1.66
CA ILE A 57 6.54 -1.73 -1.21
C ILE A 57 6.86 -1.89 0.28
N GLN A 58 7.99 -1.36 0.74
CA GLN A 58 8.37 -1.41 2.16
C GLN A 58 7.36 -0.69 3.05
N ARG A 59 6.80 0.43 2.59
CA ARG A 59 5.75 1.14 3.31
C ARG A 59 4.46 0.33 3.39
N TRP A 60 4.06 -0.32 2.32
CA TRP A 60 2.91 -1.25 2.32
C TRP A 60 3.14 -2.42 3.27
N GLU A 61 4.36 -2.96 3.30
CA GLU A 61 4.74 -4.02 4.24
C GLU A 61 4.57 -3.56 5.69
N LYS A 62 5.00 -2.35 6.00
CA LYS A 62 4.84 -1.75 7.34
C LYS A 62 3.38 -1.62 7.74
N VAL A 63 2.52 -1.18 6.82
CA VAL A 63 1.07 -1.11 7.05
C VAL A 63 0.53 -2.50 7.35
N ARG A 64 0.89 -3.49 6.57
CA ARG A 64 0.48 -4.88 6.77
C ARG A 64 0.85 -5.37 8.18
N VAL A 65 2.08 -5.13 8.60
CA VAL A 65 2.56 -5.53 9.92
C VAL A 65 1.79 -4.82 11.03
N ASN A 66 1.55 -3.52 10.88
CA ASN A 66 0.81 -2.73 11.88
C ASN A 66 -0.64 -3.22 12.01
N VAL A 67 -1.29 -3.50 10.89
CA VAL A 67 -2.67 -4.05 10.89
C VAL A 67 -2.69 -5.41 11.58
N TYR A 68 -1.75 -6.28 11.25
CA TYR A 68 -1.65 -7.61 11.87
C TYR A 68 -1.47 -7.52 13.38
N ARG A 69 -0.59 -6.62 13.84
CA ARG A 69 -0.37 -6.40 15.28
C ARG A 69 -1.62 -5.93 16.00
N CYS A 70 -2.41 -5.05 15.36
CA CYS A 70 -3.68 -4.61 15.93
C CYS A 70 -4.65 -5.77 16.10
N ILE A 71 -4.72 -6.68 15.14
CA ILE A 71 -5.57 -7.86 15.21
C ILE A 71 -5.11 -8.78 16.34
N GLU A 72 -3.83 -9.10 16.37
CA GLU A 72 -3.24 -10.05 17.32
C GLU A 72 -3.32 -9.55 18.76
N ASN A 73 -3.01 -8.29 18.99
CA ASN A 73 -2.99 -7.69 20.32
C ASN A 73 -4.36 -7.13 20.74
N LYS A 74 -5.37 -7.22 19.89
CA LYS A 74 -6.72 -6.68 20.12
C LYS A 74 -6.70 -5.16 20.39
N GLU A 75 -5.69 -4.46 19.88
CA GLU A 75 -5.55 -3.00 20.00
C GLU A 75 -6.21 -2.28 18.83
N ILE A 76 -7.50 -2.57 18.62
CA ILE A 76 -8.28 -1.95 17.55
C ILE A 76 -9.04 -0.78 18.16
N ASN A 77 -8.38 0.38 18.22
CA ASN A 77 -8.98 1.62 18.69
C ASN A 77 -8.89 2.70 17.61
N LEU A 78 -9.59 3.80 17.83
CA LEU A 78 -9.68 4.90 16.87
C LEU A 78 -8.32 5.50 16.54
N GLU A 79 -7.46 5.66 17.53
CA GLU A 79 -6.12 6.22 17.36
C GLU A 79 -5.26 5.37 16.43
N LYS A 80 -5.27 4.05 16.62
CA LYS A 80 -4.51 3.11 15.77
C LYS A 80 -5.07 3.07 14.35
N VAL A 81 -6.38 3.09 14.21
CA VAL A 81 -7.04 3.14 12.90
C VAL A 81 -6.67 4.43 12.16
N ASP A 82 -6.69 5.57 12.84
CA ASP A 82 -6.30 6.86 12.24
C ASP A 82 -4.84 6.85 11.80
N GLU A 83 -3.95 6.28 12.59
CA GLU A 83 -2.53 6.15 12.24
C GLU A 83 -2.34 5.33 10.97
N ILE A 84 -3.00 4.18 10.88
CA ILE A 84 -2.95 3.31 9.72
C ILE A 84 -3.52 4.04 8.48
N CYS A 85 -4.64 4.73 8.63
CA CYS A 85 -5.25 5.49 7.53
C CYS A 85 -4.34 6.60 7.02
N ARG A 86 -3.64 7.30 7.92
CA ARG A 86 -2.66 8.31 7.51
C ARG A 86 -1.49 7.71 6.75
N ASP A 87 -0.97 6.59 7.22
CA ASP A 87 0.12 5.88 6.54
C ASP A 87 -0.29 5.47 5.12
N ILE A 88 -1.50 4.95 4.96
CA ILE A 88 -2.05 4.57 3.66
C ILE A 88 -2.19 5.80 2.75
N GLY A 89 -2.69 6.91 3.29
CA GLY A 89 -2.80 8.16 2.54
C GLY A 89 -1.46 8.64 2.02
N ASP A 90 -0.42 8.57 2.84
CA ASP A 90 0.94 8.93 2.47
C ASP A 90 1.49 8.02 1.38
N ILE A 91 1.20 6.73 1.45
CA ILE A 91 1.62 5.77 0.42
C ILE A 91 0.95 6.09 -0.91
N TYR A 92 -0.34 6.35 -0.93
CA TYR A 92 -1.06 6.70 -2.16
C TYR A 92 -0.51 7.97 -2.78
N PHE A 93 -0.17 8.97 -1.98
CA PHE A 93 0.46 10.19 -2.46
C PHE A 93 1.79 9.89 -3.14
N ASN A 94 2.62 9.07 -2.52
CA ASN A 94 3.91 8.65 -3.08
C ASN A 94 3.75 7.80 -4.34
N GLU A 95 2.74 6.96 -4.42
CA GLU A 95 2.41 6.17 -5.61
C GLU A 95 2.03 7.07 -6.79
N ILE A 96 1.19 8.06 -6.57
CA ILE A 96 0.82 9.01 -7.62
C ILE A 96 2.05 9.71 -8.18
N TYR A 97 2.92 10.18 -7.30
CA TYR A 97 4.18 10.84 -7.69
C TYR A 97 5.09 9.89 -8.47
N PHE A 98 5.20 8.65 -8.03
CA PHE A 98 5.98 7.62 -8.70
C PHE A 98 5.45 7.34 -10.11
N TYR A 99 4.14 7.14 -10.25
CA TYR A 99 3.53 6.84 -11.54
C TYR A 99 3.66 7.99 -12.54
N LYS A 100 3.63 9.22 -12.08
CA LYS A 100 3.91 10.39 -12.93
C LYS A 100 5.33 10.35 -13.49
N LYS A 101 6.30 10.01 -12.66
CA LYS A 101 7.70 9.86 -13.11
C LYS A 101 7.87 8.69 -14.06
N LEU A 102 7.21 7.57 -13.76
CA LEU A 102 7.22 6.39 -14.60
C LEU A 102 6.67 6.70 -15.99
N TYR A 103 5.53 7.38 -16.05
CA TYR A 103 4.91 7.78 -17.30
C TYR A 103 5.84 8.64 -18.14
N LYS A 104 6.48 9.64 -17.54
CA LYS A 104 7.46 10.50 -18.24
C LYS A 104 8.64 9.70 -18.78
N SER A 105 9.12 8.71 -18.02
CA SER A 105 10.23 7.85 -18.46
C SER A 105 9.84 7.00 -19.68
N ILE A 106 8.64 6.44 -19.68
CA ILE A 106 8.11 5.66 -20.80
C ILE A 106 7.94 6.54 -22.04
N GLU A 107 7.41 7.76 -21.89
CA GLU A 107 7.29 8.73 -22.97
C GLU A 107 8.64 9.04 -23.62
N SER A 108 9.64 9.31 -22.79
CA SER A 108 11.00 9.59 -23.26
C SER A 108 11.59 8.44 -24.06
N ILE A 109 11.38 7.21 -23.62
CA ILE A 109 11.83 6.00 -24.33
C ILE A 109 11.13 5.89 -25.69
N ASN A 110 9.82 6.12 -25.74
CA ASN A 110 9.05 6.07 -26.98
C ASN A 110 9.49 7.16 -27.97
N LEU A 111 9.75 8.36 -27.50
CA LEU A 111 10.26 9.45 -28.35
C LEU A 111 11.64 9.16 -28.91
N ALA A 112 12.51 8.53 -28.12
CA ALA A 112 13.84 8.14 -28.57
C ALA A 112 13.83 7.04 -29.64
N LYS A 113 12.79 6.20 -29.67
CA LYS A 113 12.63 5.15 -30.68
C LYS A 113 12.05 5.65 -32.01
N ASN A 114 11.41 6.80 -32.01
CA ASN A 114 10.81 7.40 -33.17
C ASN A 114 11.80 8.36 -33.86
#